data_3ad425fec1b775f6e9fa321a2d1e1ac2
#
_entry.id   3ad425fec1b775f6e9fa321a2d1e1ac2
#
_cell.length_a   1.000
_cell.length_b   1.000
_cell.length_c   1.000
_cell.angle_alpha   90.00
_cell.angle_beta   90.00
_cell.angle_gamma   90.00
#
_symmetry.space_group_name_H-M   'P 1'
#
loop_
_entity.id
_entity.type
_entity.pdbx_description
1 polymer ?
#
loop_
_entity_poly.entity_id
_entity_poly.type
_entity_poly.pdbx_seq_one_letter_code
_entity_poly.pdbx_strand_id
1 'polypeptide(L)'
;YTLGTSLTQALTTRDGDYTVYGKWNTGKSELSLNYSFGYRDFKGIRTEETAHYHLNDGSIYTIQRNDLASRNRSLSNQMKLTYNLADSSRYVFQASLSGDFSHVPDDFSQKQIVDGAQTYTALEQQQSQSSSPVLDLYYFQQFTPKQSLTLNAVGTYIGTRSSDSYDEGSPY
;
A
#
# COMPACT_ATOMS: atom_id res chain seq x y z
N TYR A 1 18.08 -8.52 -24.10
CA TYR A 1 17.24 -7.66 -23.26
C TYR A 1 15.77 -7.99 -23.46
N THR A 2 14.97 -7.79 -22.43
CA THR A 2 13.51 -7.89 -22.49
C THR A 2 12.92 -6.65 -21.86
N LEU A 3 11.92 -6.08 -22.46
CA LEU A 3 11.15 -4.96 -21.92
C LEU A 3 9.67 -5.29 -22.04
N GLY A 4 8.88 -5.00 -21.02
CA GLY A 4 7.44 -5.19 -21.06
C GLY A 4 6.73 -4.16 -20.21
N THR A 5 5.48 -3.90 -20.58
CA THR A 5 4.59 -2.99 -19.87
C THR A 5 3.23 -3.63 -19.72
N SER A 6 2.58 -3.37 -18.61
CA SER A 6 1.16 -3.71 -18.39
C SER A 6 0.43 -2.47 -17.92
N LEU A 7 -0.76 -2.26 -18.43
CA LEU A 7 -1.55 -1.07 -18.14
C LEU A 7 -3.01 -1.49 -17.97
N THR A 8 -3.54 -1.26 -16.79
CA THR A 8 -4.95 -1.51 -16.47
C THR A 8 -5.56 -0.21 -15.98
N GLN A 9 -6.63 0.23 -16.63
CA GLN A 9 -7.32 1.47 -16.27
C GLN A 9 -8.83 1.23 -16.27
N ALA A 10 -9.47 1.48 -15.14
CA ALA A 10 -10.93 1.53 -15.08
C ALA A 10 -11.44 2.89 -15.56
N LEU A 11 -12.32 2.89 -16.55
CA LEU A 11 -12.82 4.12 -17.18
C LEU A 11 -13.90 4.83 -16.34
N THR A 12 -14.61 4.09 -15.50
CA THR A 12 -15.74 4.60 -14.70
C THR A 12 -15.36 4.97 -13.26
N THR A 13 -14.37 4.27 -12.73
CA THR A 13 -13.84 4.48 -11.38
C THR A 13 -12.39 4.90 -11.51
N ARG A 14 -11.98 6.05 -11.22
CA ARG A 14 -10.61 6.58 -11.35
C ARG A 14 -9.59 5.68 -10.65
N ASP A 15 -9.40 4.48 -11.20
CA ASP A 15 -8.61 3.38 -10.67
C ASP A 15 -7.73 2.83 -11.77
N GLY A 16 -6.45 2.64 -11.51
CA GLY A 16 -5.51 2.12 -12.49
C GLY A 16 -4.27 1.52 -11.86
N ASP A 17 -3.78 0.46 -12.49
CA ASP A 17 -2.53 -0.22 -12.16
C ASP A 17 -1.63 -0.23 -13.40
N TYR A 18 -0.41 0.22 -13.21
CA TYR A 18 0.59 0.38 -14.26
C TYR A 18 1.85 -0.33 -13.86
N THR A 19 2.35 -1.22 -14.72
CA THR A 19 3.58 -1.96 -14.45
C THR A 19 4.53 -1.81 -15.63
N VAL A 20 5.81 -1.58 -15.32
CA VAL A 20 6.92 -1.60 -16.26
C VAL A 20 7.95 -2.59 -15.75
N TYR A 21 8.42 -3.48 -16.60
CA TYR A 21 9.53 -4.36 -16.29
C TYR A 21 10.58 -4.35 -17.40
N GLY A 22 11.81 -4.49 -16.97
CA GLY A 22 12.94 -4.60 -17.89
C GLY A 22 13.95 -5.62 -17.39
N LYS A 23 14.57 -6.32 -18.32
CA LYS A 23 15.66 -7.28 -18.05
C LYS A 23 16.76 -7.12 -19.08
N TRP A 24 17.97 -6.98 -18.59
CA TRP A 24 19.17 -6.84 -19.40
C TRP A 24 20.20 -7.86 -18.98
N ASN A 25 20.66 -8.65 -19.94
CA ASN A 25 21.70 -9.66 -19.76
C ASN A 25 22.94 -9.27 -20.56
N THR A 26 24.11 -9.31 -19.92
CA THR A 26 25.39 -9.08 -20.56
C THR A 26 26.42 -10.06 -20.00
N GLY A 27 26.81 -11.07 -20.80
CA GLY A 27 27.77 -12.09 -20.36
C GLY A 27 27.28 -12.81 -19.12
N LYS A 28 27.96 -12.58 -17.99
CA LYS A 28 27.69 -13.18 -16.68
C LYS A 28 26.76 -12.36 -15.80
N SER A 29 26.35 -11.19 -16.28
CA SER A 29 25.54 -10.22 -15.52
C SER A 29 24.11 -10.17 -16.03
N GLU A 30 23.18 -10.09 -15.11
CA GLU A 30 21.77 -9.86 -15.36
C GLU A 30 21.28 -8.72 -14.46
N LEU A 31 20.67 -7.71 -15.05
CA LEU A 31 19.97 -6.64 -14.34
C LEU A 31 18.48 -6.72 -14.67
N SER A 32 17.62 -6.71 -13.67
CA SER A 32 16.18 -6.66 -13.86
C SER A 32 15.56 -5.58 -12.98
N LEU A 33 14.58 -4.89 -13.55
CA LEU A 33 13.75 -3.89 -12.90
C LEU A 33 12.29 -4.26 -13.07
N ASN A 34 11.54 -4.22 -11.97
CA ASN A 34 10.09 -4.26 -11.96
C ASN A 34 9.59 -3.04 -11.16
N TYR A 35 8.70 -2.28 -11.75
CA TYR A 35 8.08 -1.14 -11.11
C TYR A 35 6.58 -1.17 -11.38
N SER A 36 5.78 -1.05 -10.32
CA SER A 36 4.32 -0.98 -10.38
C SER A 36 3.83 0.26 -9.65
N PHE A 37 2.90 0.95 -10.28
CA PHE A 37 2.20 2.10 -9.74
C PHE A 37 0.71 1.84 -9.76
N GLY A 38 0.06 1.98 -8.60
CA GLY A 38 -1.39 1.91 -8.45
C GLY A 38 -1.96 3.26 -8.01
N TYR A 39 -3.06 3.65 -8.62
CA TYR A 39 -3.81 4.85 -8.28
C TYR A 39 -5.28 4.50 -8.10
N ARG A 40 -5.88 4.96 -6.99
CA ARG A 40 -7.30 4.80 -6.68
C ARG A 40 -7.87 6.12 -6.18
N ASP A 41 -9.07 6.48 -6.68
CA ASP A 41 -9.81 7.68 -6.25
C ASP A 41 -11.32 7.36 -6.26
N PHE A 42 -11.77 6.75 -5.18
CA PHE A 42 -13.19 6.44 -4.97
C PHE A 42 -13.88 7.60 -4.29
N LYS A 43 -15.04 7.98 -4.81
CA LYS A 43 -15.88 9.06 -4.28
C LYS A 43 -17.31 8.61 -4.13
N GLY A 44 -17.97 9.16 -3.11
CA GLY A 44 -19.42 9.01 -2.95
C GLY A 44 -19.84 7.59 -2.60
N ILE A 45 -18.97 6.79 -1.96
CA ILE A 45 -19.41 5.54 -1.34
C ILE A 45 -20.36 5.93 -0.21
N ARG A 46 -21.55 5.38 -0.23
CA ARG A 46 -22.58 5.66 0.76
C ARG A 46 -22.89 4.41 1.55
N THR A 47 -22.81 4.55 2.85
CA THR A 47 -23.18 3.52 3.81
C THR A 47 -24.26 4.07 4.72
N GLU A 48 -25.27 3.28 4.99
CA GLU A 48 -26.30 3.58 5.98
C GLU A 48 -26.21 2.51 7.07
N GLU A 49 -26.07 2.95 8.31
CA GLU A 49 -25.97 2.09 9.47
C GLU A 49 -27.03 2.48 10.49
N THR A 50 -27.75 1.51 11.01
CA THR A 50 -28.68 1.70 12.13
C THR A 50 -28.29 0.77 13.27
N ALA A 51 -27.93 1.33 14.41
CA ALA A 51 -27.60 0.60 15.61
C ALA A 51 -28.75 0.69 16.64
N HIS A 52 -29.19 -0.45 17.14
CA HIS A 52 -30.21 -0.56 18.18
C HIS A 52 -29.57 -1.04 19.49
N TYR A 53 -29.69 -0.25 20.53
CA TYR A 53 -29.21 -0.59 21.87
C TYR A 53 -30.39 -0.90 22.77
N HIS A 54 -30.43 -2.12 23.30
CA HIS A 54 -31.42 -2.53 24.29
C HIS A 54 -30.93 -2.10 25.67
N LEU A 55 -31.69 -1.21 26.32
CA LEU A 55 -31.35 -0.71 27.64
C LEU A 55 -31.94 -1.62 28.73
N ASN A 56 -31.42 -1.51 29.94
CA ASN A 56 -31.82 -2.34 31.07
C ASN A 56 -33.28 -2.11 31.53
N ASP A 57 -33.90 -0.99 31.17
CA ASP A 57 -35.30 -0.65 31.41
C ASP A 57 -36.25 -1.21 30.35
N GLY A 58 -35.72 -1.94 29.38
CA GLY A 58 -36.48 -2.52 28.26
C GLY A 58 -36.71 -1.56 27.09
N SER A 59 -36.25 -0.31 27.17
CA SER A 59 -36.30 0.62 26.05
C SER A 59 -35.25 0.30 25.00
N ILE A 60 -35.48 0.78 23.76
CA ILE A 60 -34.54 0.65 22.64
C ILE A 60 -34.06 2.07 22.28
N TYR A 61 -32.74 2.22 22.35
CA TYR A 61 -32.09 3.42 21.91
C TYR A 61 -31.50 3.19 20.52
N THR A 62 -31.76 4.09 19.57
CA THR A 62 -31.36 3.93 18.17
C THR A 62 -30.49 5.07 17.72
N ILE A 63 -29.37 4.74 17.11
CA ILE A 63 -28.48 5.68 16.43
C ILE A 63 -28.46 5.31 14.95
N GLN A 64 -28.68 6.31 14.08
CA GLN A 64 -28.54 6.18 12.64
C GLN A 64 -27.33 6.97 12.16
N ARG A 65 -26.54 6.39 11.28
CA ARG A 65 -25.38 7.01 10.63
C ARG A 65 -25.53 6.88 9.12
N ASN A 66 -25.60 8.00 8.43
CA ASN A 66 -25.78 8.06 6.98
C ASN A 66 -24.63 8.84 6.36
N ASP A 67 -23.91 8.25 5.43
CA ASP A 67 -22.85 8.93 4.71
C ASP A 67 -23.41 10.03 3.81
N LEU A 68 -22.94 11.25 4.00
CA LEU A 68 -23.26 12.41 3.18
C LEU A 68 -22.27 12.56 2.03
N ALA A 69 -20.97 12.44 2.35
CA ALA A 69 -19.90 12.54 1.39
C ALA A 69 -18.73 11.66 1.84
N SER A 70 -18.05 11.06 0.87
CA SER A 70 -16.83 10.30 1.15
C SER A 70 -15.86 10.37 -0.01
N ARG A 71 -14.59 10.24 0.28
CA ARG A 71 -13.53 10.06 -0.70
C ARG A 71 -12.44 9.20 -0.10
N ASN A 72 -11.99 8.22 -0.86
CA ASN A 72 -10.78 7.48 -0.58
C ASN A 72 -9.85 7.60 -1.77
N ARG A 73 -8.71 8.24 -1.56
CA ARG A 73 -7.66 8.41 -2.56
C ARG A 73 -6.38 7.78 -2.07
N SER A 74 -5.84 6.85 -2.86
CA SER A 74 -4.61 6.17 -2.53
C SER A 74 -3.68 6.04 -3.72
N LEU A 75 -2.39 6.11 -3.45
CA LEU A 75 -1.30 5.86 -4.38
C LEU A 75 -0.41 4.78 -3.80
N SER A 76 -0.04 3.80 -4.62
CA SER A 76 0.89 2.75 -4.25
C SER A 76 2.00 2.64 -5.29
N ASN A 77 3.22 2.48 -4.82
CA ASN A 77 4.38 2.25 -5.66
C ASN A 77 5.12 1.02 -5.14
N GLN A 78 5.41 0.09 -6.02
CA GLN A 78 6.22 -1.08 -5.73
C GLN A 78 7.39 -1.10 -6.69
N MET A 79 8.59 -1.28 -6.16
CA MET A 79 9.81 -1.35 -6.95
C MET A 79 10.63 -2.56 -6.56
N LYS A 80 11.17 -3.24 -7.54
CA LYS A 80 12.17 -4.29 -7.34
C LYS A 80 13.26 -4.17 -8.40
N LEU A 81 14.48 -3.92 -7.96
CA LEU A 81 15.69 -3.93 -8.76
C LEU A 81 16.54 -5.15 -8.33
N THR A 82 16.90 -6.01 -9.26
CA THR A 82 17.73 -7.17 -8.98
C THR A 82 18.93 -7.17 -9.91
N TYR A 83 20.09 -7.37 -9.33
CA TYR A 83 21.35 -7.59 -10.04
C TYR A 83 21.89 -8.97 -9.71
N ASN A 84 22.19 -9.76 -10.73
CA ASN A 84 22.80 -11.07 -10.63
C ASN A 84 24.10 -11.07 -11.41
N LEU A 85 25.16 -11.58 -10.79
CA LEU A 85 26.45 -11.82 -11.43
C LEU A 85 26.88 -13.24 -11.07
N ALA A 86 27.04 -14.11 -12.07
CA ALA A 86 27.38 -15.50 -11.83
C ALA A 86 28.45 -16.01 -12.80
N ASP A 87 29.43 -16.72 -12.29
CA ASP A 87 30.40 -17.45 -13.07
C ASP A 87 30.32 -18.96 -12.75
N SER A 88 29.44 -19.60 -13.47
CA SER A 88 29.01 -21.01 -13.47
C SER A 88 29.29 -21.86 -12.23
N SER A 89 30.48 -21.97 -11.72
CA SER A 89 30.79 -22.76 -10.52
C SER A 89 31.71 -22.05 -9.54
N ARG A 90 32.12 -20.83 -9.86
CA ARG A 90 33.13 -20.12 -9.06
C ARG A 90 32.53 -19.14 -8.08
N TYR A 91 31.61 -18.32 -8.54
CA TYR A 91 30.97 -17.33 -7.69
C TYR A 91 29.58 -17.00 -8.19
N VAL A 92 28.74 -16.59 -7.24
CA VAL A 92 27.42 -15.98 -7.48
C VAL A 92 27.33 -14.77 -6.58
N PHE A 93 26.96 -13.63 -7.15
CA PHE A 93 26.58 -12.44 -6.42
C PHE A 93 25.18 -12.03 -6.84
N GLN A 94 24.30 -11.84 -5.87
CA GLN A 94 22.96 -11.32 -6.09
C GLN A 94 22.72 -10.15 -5.16
N ALA A 95 22.18 -9.07 -5.70
CA ALA A 95 21.72 -7.92 -4.94
C ALA A 95 20.29 -7.60 -5.36
N SER A 96 19.39 -7.48 -4.41
CA SER A 96 18.01 -7.11 -4.65
C SER A 96 17.64 -5.93 -3.76
N LEU A 97 17.19 -4.85 -4.37
CA LEU A 97 16.58 -3.72 -3.70
C LEU A 97 15.09 -3.70 -4.06
N SER A 98 14.23 -3.84 -3.07
CA SER A 98 12.79 -3.76 -3.26
C SER A 98 12.18 -2.76 -2.27
N GLY A 99 11.00 -2.28 -2.56
CA GLY A 99 10.29 -1.39 -1.65
C GLY A 99 8.84 -1.17 -2.06
N ASP A 100 8.00 -1.10 -1.04
CA ASP A 100 6.61 -0.70 -1.14
C ASP A 100 6.45 0.69 -0.52
N PHE A 101 5.84 1.58 -1.28
CA PHE A 101 5.57 2.96 -0.84
C PHE A 101 4.09 3.24 -1.08
N SER A 102 3.39 3.61 -0.03
CA SER A 102 1.98 4.00 -0.13
C SER A 102 1.75 5.39 0.43
N HIS A 103 0.81 6.07 -0.16
CA HIS A 103 0.39 7.41 0.25
C HIS A 103 -1.12 7.55 0.08
N VAL A 104 -1.80 7.85 1.18
CA VAL A 104 -3.23 8.14 1.24
C VAL A 104 -3.36 9.62 1.62
N PRO A 105 -3.39 10.53 0.62
CA PRO A 105 -3.42 11.97 0.88
C PRO A 105 -4.80 12.49 1.31
N ASP A 106 -5.86 11.73 0.99
CA ASP A 106 -7.22 12.21 1.14
C ASP A 106 -8.16 10.99 1.31
N ASP A 107 -8.43 10.68 2.55
CA ASP A 107 -9.44 9.70 2.95
C ASP A 107 -10.35 10.37 3.97
N PHE A 108 -11.57 10.68 3.55
CA PHE A 108 -12.54 11.29 4.42
C PHE A 108 -13.94 10.69 4.29
N SER A 109 -14.66 10.73 5.39
CA SER A 109 -16.06 10.35 5.46
C SER A 109 -16.82 11.41 6.27
N GLN A 110 -17.81 12.04 5.65
CA GLN A 110 -18.74 12.93 6.31
C GLN A 110 -20.05 12.20 6.52
N LYS A 111 -20.49 12.11 7.78
CA LYS A 111 -21.68 11.36 8.17
C LYS A 111 -22.68 12.27 8.86
N GLN A 112 -23.95 12.07 8.55
CA GLN A 112 -25.05 12.57 9.39
C GLN A 112 -25.33 11.52 10.46
N ILE A 113 -25.38 11.94 11.70
CA ILE A 113 -25.70 11.09 12.85
C ILE A 113 -27.01 11.58 13.44
N VAL A 114 -27.98 10.67 13.53
CA VAL A 114 -29.27 10.91 14.19
C VAL A 114 -29.27 10.10 15.48
N ASP A 115 -29.28 10.80 16.59
CA ASP A 115 -29.20 10.26 17.95
C ASP A 115 -30.42 10.71 18.72
N GLY A 116 -31.48 9.88 18.71
CA GLY A 116 -32.77 10.23 19.27
C GLY A 116 -33.37 11.46 18.57
N ALA A 117 -33.51 12.57 19.29
CA ALA A 117 -34.01 13.83 18.77
C ALA A 117 -32.93 14.77 18.22
N GLN A 118 -31.68 14.41 18.38
CA GLN A 118 -30.50 15.22 17.96
C GLN A 118 -30.00 14.77 16.58
N THR A 119 -29.61 15.70 15.76
CA THR A 119 -28.96 15.45 14.49
C THR A 119 -27.73 16.31 14.39
N TYR A 120 -26.59 15.70 14.06
CA TYR A 120 -25.34 16.41 13.87
C TYR A 120 -24.53 15.77 12.73
N THR A 121 -23.49 16.46 12.31
CA THR A 121 -22.62 16.00 11.26
C THR A 121 -21.24 15.68 11.85
N ALA A 122 -20.70 14.52 11.54
CA ALA A 122 -19.33 14.14 11.87
C ALA A 122 -18.49 14.08 10.61
N LEU A 123 -17.26 14.60 10.69
CA LEU A 123 -16.25 14.52 9.64
C LEU A 123 -15.04 13.75 10.18
N GLU A 124 -14.74 12.64 9.55
CA GLU A 124 -13.56 11.85 9.81
C GLU A 124 -12.60 12.01 8.63
N GLN A 125 -11.35 12.34 8.91
CA GLN A 125 -10.32 12.48 7.90
C GLN A 125 -9.08 11.70 8.32
N GLN A 126 -8.54 10.92 7.39
CA GLN A 126 -7.33 10.16 7.58
C GLN A 126 -6.33 10.45 6.45
N GLN A 127 -5.08 10.63 6.85
CA GLN A 127 -3.96 10.70 5.93
C GLN A 127 -2.90 9.72 6.39
N SER A 128 -2.32 8.98 5.47
CA SER A 128 -1.25 8.05 5.82
C SER A 128 -0.19 7.95 4.73
N GLN A 129 1.02 7.67 5.17
CA GLN A 129 2.16 7.40 4.31
C GLN A 129 2.96 6.25 4.90
N SER A 130 3.33 5.28 4.08
CA SER A 130 4.20 4.20 4.49
C SER A 130 5.31 3.95 3.47
N SER A 131 6.44 3.47 3.95
CA SER A 131 7.58 3.07 3.15
C SER A 131 8.27 1.85 3.78
N SER A 132 8.58 0.84 2.98
CA SER A 132 9.22 -0.40 3.43
C SER A 132 10.28 -0.88 2.44
N PRO A 133 11.41 -0.17 2.30
CA PRO A 133 12.52 -0.65 1.49
C PRO A 133 13.23 -1.85 2.14
N VAL A 134 13.64 -2.80 1.30
CA VAL A 134 14.38 -4.01 1.66
C VAL A 134 15.58 -4.14 0.74
N LEU A 135 16.76 -4.30 1.33
CA LEU A 135 17.98 -4.66 0.64
C LEU A 135 18.32 -6.11 1.01
N ASP A 136 18.52 -6.96 0.00
CA ASP A 136 18.91 -8.36 0.15
C ASP A 136 20.18 -8.60 -0.68
N LEU A 137 21.21 -9.11 -0.03
CA LEU A 137 22.51 -9.40 -0.62
C LEU A 137 22.85 -10.87 -0.38
N TYR A 138 23.23 -11.55 -1.43
CA TYR A 138 23.74 -12.91 -1.42
C TYR A 138 25.07 -12.96 -2.15
N TYR A 139 26.06 -13.60 -1.53
CA TYR A 139 27.34 -13.87 -2.14
C TYR A 139 27.75 -15.31 -1.86
N PHE A 140 28.14 -16.01 -2.90
CA PHE A 140 28.73 -17.35 -2.85
C PHE A 140 30.06 -17.34 -3.61
N GLN A 141 31.10 -17.93 -3.02
CA GLN A 141 32.38 -18.15 -3.66
C GLN A 141 32.88 -19.55 -3.35
N GLN A 142 33.30 -20.26 -4.39
CA GLN A 142 34.02 -21.53 -4.28
C GLN A 142 35.52 -21.28 -4.50
N PHE A 143 36.34 -21.57 -3.50
CA PHE A 143 37.76 -21.39 -3.57
C PHE A 143 38.43 -22.66 -4.08
N THR A 144 37.97 -23.83 -3.61
CA THR A 144 38.43 -25.16 -4.03
C THR A 144 37.23 -26.11 -4.08
N PRO A 145 37.36 -27.32 -4.65
CA PRO A 145 36.27 -28.31 -4.62
C PRO A 145 35.77 -28.68 -3.21
N LYS A 146 36.55 -28.37 -2.17
CA LYS A 146 36.21 -28.68 -0.77
C LYS A 146 35.98 -27.44 0.10
N GLN A 147 36.15 -26.25 -0.45
CA GLN A 147 36.02 -25.00 0.32
C GLN A 147 35.16 -23.97 -0.41
N SER A 148 34.17 -23.49 0.28
CA SER A 148 33.31 -22.42 -0.21
C SER A 148 32.96 -21.43 0.90
N LEU A 149 32.62 -20.23 0.52
CA LEU A 149 32.09 -19.16 1.39
C LEU A 149 30.70 -18.75 0.90
N THR A 150 29.77 -18.64 1.82
CA THR A 150 28.42 -18.07 1.57
C THR A 150 28.18 -16.94 2.55
N LEU A 151 27.79 -15.79 2.04
CA LEU A 151 27.40 -14.62 2.83
C LEU A 151 25.98 -14.19 2.43
N ASN A 152 25.16 -13.94 3.44
CA ASN A 152 23.81 -13.38 3.28
C ASN A 152 23.69 -12.14 4.17
N ALA A 153 23.11 -11.09 3.63
CA ALA A 153 22.79 -9.89 4.40
C ALA A 153 21.43 -9.34 3.94
N VAL A 154 20.54 -9.09 4.89
CA VAL A 154 19.24 -8.48 4.65
C VAL A 154 19.09 -7.26 5.54
N GLY A 155 18.75 -6.13 4.91
CA GLY A 155 18.42 -4.89 5.60
C GLY A 155 16.99 -4.48 5.27
N THR A 156 16.20 -4.16 6.29
CA THR A 156 14.83 -3.68 6.13
C THR A 156 14.64 -2.38 6.89
N TYR A 157 13.88 -1.48 6.31
CA TYR A 157 13.39 -0.28 6.99
C TYR A 157 11.88 -0.23 6.84
N ILE A 158 11.17 0.11 7.90
CA ILE A 158 9.72 0.34 7.88
C ILE A 158 9.45 1.70 8.51
N GLY A 159 8.90 2.60 7.71
CA GLY A 159 8.46 3.92 8.15
C GLY A 159 6.97 4.09 7.87
N THR A 160 6.20 4.46 8.89
CA THR A 160 4.78 4.77 8.75
C THR A 160 4.48 6.09 9.47
N ARG A 161 3.73 6.93 8.80
CA ARG A 161 3.19 8.16 9.36
C ARG A 161 1.71 8.22 9.06
N SER A 162 0.88 8.43 10.08
CA SER A 162 -0.55 8.66 9.94
C SER A 162 -0.97 9.90 10.72
N SER A 163 -2.04 10.51 10.25
CA SER A 163 -2.71 11.62 10.91
C SER A 163 -4.21 11.41 10.74
N ASP A 164 -4.89 11.32 11.85
CA ASP A 164 -6.33 11.13 11.91
C ASP A 164 -6.94 12.35 12.60
N SER A 165 -8.04 12.85 12.06
CA SER A 165 -8.84 13.92 12.67
C SER A 165 -10.31 13.55 12.64
N TYR A 166 -10.99 13.82 13.73
CA TYR A 166 -12.42 13.67 13.89
C TYR A 166 -12.99 15.00 14.36
N ASP A 167 -13.96 15.51 13.63
CA ASP A 167 -14.68 16.75 13.95
C ASP A 167 -16.18 16.46 14.02
N GLU A 168 -16.78 16.77 15.14
CA GLU A 168 -18.19 16.57 15.40
C GLU A 168 -18.87 17.94 15.53
N GLY A 169 -19.74 18.22 14.57
CA GLY A 169 -20.51 19.46 14.58
C GLY A 169 -21.50 19.50 15.74
N SER A 170 -21.83 20.70 16.19
CA SER A 170 -22.84 20.90 17.22
C SER A 170 -24.19 20.33 16.80
N PRO A 171 -24.97 19.72 17.72
CA PRO A 171 -26.34 19.26 17.43
C PRO A 171 -27.22 20.41 17.01
N TYR A 172 -28.10 20.16 16.05
CA TYR A 172 -29.13 21.07 15.62
C TYR A 172 -30.43 20.87 16.43
#